data_2f2e25928b08b1611353bd586e23d1fb
#
_entry.id   2f2e25928b08b1611353bd586e23d1fb
#
_cell.length_a   1.000
_cell.length_b   1.000
_cell.length_c   1.000
_cell.angle_alpha   90.00
_cell.angle_beta   90.00
_cell.angle_gamma   90.00
#
_symmetry.space_group_name_H-M   'P 1'
#
loop_
_entity.id
_entity.type
_entity.pdbx_description
1 polymer ?
#
loop_
_entity_poly.entity_id
_entity_poly.type
_entity_poly.pdbx_seq_one_letter_code
_entity_poly.pdbx_strand_id
1 'polypeptide(L)'
;MEEQRQIFLHGPLGQRQLREVLSAQFCGLILYPELIWLISPWISDFDIIDNRGGQWSFLDPSWGARMISFQELLATAANNGCPLRIVTRPDTRNKVFVERLLARLSPDHDVQYTYHENLHAKDMLTKHFLLRGSMNYTWSGANL
;
A
#
# COMPACT_ATOMS: atom_id res chain seq x y z
N MET A 1 -25.28 6.95 -2.51
CA MET A 1 -24.16 7.71 -3.13
C MET A 1 -22.91 7.50 -2.29
N GLU A 2 -21.86 7.08 -2.93
CA GLU A 2 -20.61 6.80 -2.23
C GLU A 2 -19.74 8.06 -2.20
N GLU A 3 -19.26 8.41 -1.01
CA GLU A 3 -18.36 9.53 -0.84
C GLU A 3 -16.91 9.03 -0.87
N GLN A 4 -16.10 9.66 -1.70
CA GLN A 4 -14.67 9.43 -1.72
C GLN A 4 -13.99 10.46 -0.83
N ARG A 5 -13.15 9.99 0.10
CA ARG A 5 -12.33 10.86 0.94
C ARG A 5 -11.04 11.22 0.23
N GLN A 6 -10.66 12.48 0.29
CA GLN A 6 -9.36 12.95 -0.16
C GLN A 6 -8.52 13.33 1.06
N ILE A 7 -7.29 12.80 1.11
CA ILE A 7 -6.35 13.05 2.19
C ILE A 7 -5.08 13.59 1.58
N PHE A 8 -4.66 14.78 2.02
CA PHE A 8 -3.44 15.42 1.56
C PHE A 8 -2.35 15.30 2.63
N LEU A 9 -1.20 14.70 2.25
CA LEU A 9 -0.08 14.46 3.14
C LEU A 9 1.11 15.33 2.76
N HIS A 10 1.64 16.10 3.72
CA HIS A 10 2.84 16.91 3.53
C HIS A 10 3.50 17.21 4.87
N GLY A 11 4.84 17.35 4.84
CA GLY A 11 5.66 17.65 6.00
C GLY A 11 5.80 16.49 6.99
N PRO A 12 6.39 16.73 8.18
CA PRO A 12 6.63 15.67 9.16
C PRO A 12 5.37 15.01 9.72
N LEU A 13 4.29 15.79 9.91
CA LEU A 13 2.99 15.25 10.34
C LEU A 13 2.43 14.32 9.27
N GLY A 14 2.58 14.67 7.98
CA GLY A 14 2.13 13.85 6.88
C GLY A 14 2.82 12.49 6.83
N GLN A 15 4.12 12.43 7.18
CA GLN A 15 4.88 11.17 7.23
C GLN A 15 4.32 10.20 8.26
N ARG A 16 4.01 10.69 9.46
CA ARG A 16 3.35 9.88 10.49
C ARG A 16 1.95 9.49 10.05
N GLN A 17 1.20 10.45 9.53
CA GLN A 17 -0.17 10.24 9.06
C GLN A 17 -0.23 9.20 7.93
N LEU A 18 0.78 9.13 7.07
CA LEU A 18 0.82 8.13 6.00
C LEU A 18 0.70 6.71 6.58
N ARG A 19 1.51 6.37 7.59
CA ARG A 19 1.44 5.04 8.22
C ARG A 19 0.11 4.81 8.92
N GLU A 20 -0.39 5.80 9.67
CA GLU A 20 -1.66 5.69 10.38
C GLU A 20 -2.84 5.52 9.41
N VAL A 21 -2.87 6.32 8.33
CA VAL A 21 -3.92 6.24 7.33
C VAL A 21 -3.85 4.91 6.57
N LEU A 22 -2.66 4.47 6.18
CA LEU A 22 -2.50 3.18 5.49
C LEU A 22 -2.94 2.02 6.39
N SER A 23 -2.61 2.05 7.67
CA SER A 23 -3.07 1.02 8.62
C SER A 23 -4.60 0.94 8.65
N ALA A 24 -5.28 2.07 8.79
CA ALA A 24 -6.74 2.13 8.83
C ALA A 24 -7.37 1.69 7.51
N GLN A 25 -6.84 2.16 6.39
CA GLN A 25 -7.41 1.85 5.07
C GLN A 25 -7.20 0.38 4.71
N PHE A 26 -6.04 -0.20 4.98
CA PHE A 26 -5.81 -1.62 4.70
C PHE A 26 -6.62 -2.54 5.61
N CYS A 27 -6.89 -2.14 6.84
CA CYS A 27 -7.85 -2.87 7.69
C CYS A 27 -9.19 -2.99 6.97
N GLY A 28 -9.73 -1.90 6.46
CA GLY A 28 -10.97 -1.89 5.70
C GLY A 28 -10.91 -2.70 4.41
N LEU A 29 -9.82 -2.59 3.65
CA LEU A 29 -9.64 -3.27 2.37
C LEU A 29 -9.50 -4.79 2.53
N ILE A 30 -8.85 -5.25 3.59
CA ILE A 30 -8.73 -6.69 3.87
C ILE A 30 -10.10 -7.28 4.27
N LEU A 31 -10.87 -6.54 5.07
CA LEU A 31 -12.20 -6.99 5.50
C LEU A 31 -13.26 -6.86 4.41
N TYR A 32 -13.18 -5.81 3.58
CA TYR A 32 -14.13 -5.50 2.53
C TYR A 32 -13.36 -5.19 1.23
N PRO A 33 -12.98 -6.22 0.46
CA PRO A 33 -12.13 -6.03 -0.72
C PRO A 33 -12.73 -5.12 -1.78
N GLU A 34 -11.89 -4.24 -2.33
CA GLU A 34 -12.21 -3.40 -3.47
C GLU A 34 -10.94 -3.11 -4.29
N LEU A 35 -11.10 -2.63 -5.50
CA LEU A 35 -9.99 -2.30 -6.41
C LEU A 35 -9.10 -1.22 -5.80
N ILE A 36 -7.79 -1.47 -5.83
CA ILE A 36 -6.75 -0.54 -5.35
C ILE A 36 -5.90 -0.08 -6.52
N TRP A 37 -5.76 1.23 -6.70
CA TRP A 37 -4.76 1.85 -7.56
C TRP A 37 -3.64 2.41 -6.70
N LEU A 38 -2.41 2.00 -6.98
CA LEU A 38 -1.20 2.55 -6.37
C LEU A 38 -0.37 3.20 -7.46
N ILE A 39 -0.24 4.52 -7.41
CA ILE A 39 0.44 5.31 -8.42
C ILE A 39 1.52 6.11 -7.72
N SER A 40 2.79 5.81 -7.97
CA SER A 40 3.90 6.53 -7.36
C SER A 40 5.18 6.34 -8.17
N PRO A 41 5.99 7.41 -8.34
CA PRO A 41 7.28 7.31 -9.03
C PRO A 41 8.26 6.38 -8.33
N TRP A 42 8.16 6.28 -6.99
CA TRP A 42 9.05 5.48 -6.16
C TRP A 42 8.24 4.67 -5.17
N ILE A 43 8.46 3.37 -5.14
CA ILE A 43 7.83 2.45 -4.21
C ILE A 43 8.92 1.61 -3.56
N SER A 44 8.92 1.52 -2.24
CA SER A 44 9.79 0.60 -1.50
C SER A 44 9.03 0.00 -0.33
N ASP A 45 9.59 -1.05 0.25
CA ASP A 45 8.97 -1.66 1.41
C ASP A 45 9.36 -0.90 2.68
N PHE A 46 8.41 -0.73 3.59
CA PHE A 46 8.62 -0.11 4.90
C PHE A 46 7.57 -0.61 5.88
N ASP A 47 7.91 -0.62 7.16
CA ASP A 47 7.00 -1.10 8.20
C ASP A 47 5.84 -0.13 8.41
N ILE A 48 4.62 -0.67 8.49
CA ILE A 48 3.40 0.12 8.67
C ILE A 48 2.69 -0.24 9.97
N ILE A 49 2.41 -1.53 10.20
CA ILE A 49 1.61 -1.99 11.34
C ILE A 49 2.52 -2.63 12.37
N ASP A 50 2.39 -2.21 13.63
CA ASP A 50 3.01 -2.86 14.77
C ASP A 50 2.09 -3.98 15.27
N ASN A 51 2.43 -5.22 14.91
CA ASN A 51 1.69 -6.41 15.36
C ASN A 51 2.46 -7.20 16.43
N ARG A 52 3.44 -6.61 17.08
CA ARG A 52 4.23 -7.32 18.11
C ARG A 52 3.38 -7.78 19.28
N GLY A 53 2.30 -7.05 19.60
CA GLY A 53 1.32 -7.47 20.61
C GLY A 53 0.22 -8.38 20.09
N GLY A 54 0.19 -8.71 18.79
CA GLY A 54 -0.80 -9.59 18.19
C GLY A 54 -2.19 -8.98 17.98
N GLN A 55 -2.36 -7.67 18.23
CA GLN A 55 -3.67 -7.04 18.16
C GLN A 55 -4.26 -6.94 16.74
N TRP A 56 -3.44 -7.09 15.71
CA TRP A 56 -3.87 -7.06 14.31
C TRP A 56 -3.98 -8.46 13.68
N SER A 57 -3.72 -9.51 14.44
CA SER A 57 -3.72 -10.90 13.92
C SER A 57 -5.09 -11.36 13.44
N PHE A 58 -6.16 -10.63 13.76
CA PHE A 58 -7.50 -10.92 13.22
C PHE A 58 -7.58 -10.64 11.71
N LEU A 59 -6.71 -9.79 11.17
CA LEU A 59 -6.65 -9.53 9.72
C LEU A 59 -5.97 -10.66 8.97
N ASP A 60 -4.89 -11.19 9.54
CA ASP A 60 -4.15 -12.33 8.99
C ASP A 60 -3.43 -13.05 10.14
N PRO A 61 -3.94 -14.24 10.55
CA PRO A 61 -3.34 -14.98 11.66
C PRO A 61 -1.88 -15.40 11.42
N SER A 62 -1.43 -15.44 10.16
CA SER A 62 -0.05 -15.81 9.82
C SER A 62 0.98 -14.73 10.11
N TRP A 63 0.55 -13.50 10.41
CA TRP A 63 1.47 -12.38 10.63
C TRP A 63 2.41 -12.59 11.82
N GLY A 64 1.92 -13.17 12.91
CA GLY A 64 2.74 -13.35 14.11
C GLY A 64 3.06 -12.04 14.83
N ALA A 65 3.89 -12.12 15.86
CA ALA A 65 4.24 -10.98 16.72
C ALA A 65 5.41 -10.19 16.13
N ARG A 66 5.16 -9.40 15.10
CA ARG A 66 6.19 -8.62 14.39
C ARG A 66 5.61 -7.38 13.73
N MET A 67 6.48 -6.54 13.18
CA MET A 67 6.07 -5.44 12.30
C MET A 67 5.61 -6.00 10.95
N ILE A 68 4.57 -5.38 10.38
CA ILE A 68 4.01 -5.76 9.08
C ILE A 68 4.30 -4.64 8.09
N SER A 69 4.90 -5.01 6.96
CA SER A 69 5.35 -4.06 5.96
C SER A 69 4.26 -3.68 4.95
N PHE A 70 4.50 -2.62 4.21
CA PHE A 70 3.63 -2.16 3.14
C PHE A 70 3.42 -3.25 2.07
N GLN A 71 4.49 -3.92 1.67
CA GLN A 71 4.42 -5.00 0.68
C GLN A 71 3.57 -6.17 1.19
N GLU A 72 3.70 -6.52 2.47
CA GLU A 72 2.88 -7.58 3.09
C GLU A 72 1.40 -7.17 3.14
N LEU A 73 1.09 -5.91 3.43
CA LEU A 73 -0.29 -5.41 3.43
C LEU A 73 -0.89 -5.47 2.03
N LEU A 74 -0.16 -5.05 1.00
CA LEU A 74 -0.60 -5.16 -0.38
C LEU A 74 -0.85 -6.62 -0.77
N ALA A 75 0.05 -7.52 -0.39
CA ALA A 75 -0.10 -8.95 -0.66
C ALA A 75 -1.31 -9.54 0.06
N THR A 76 -1.51 -9.22 1.33
CA THR A 76 -2.66 -9.70 2.10
C THR A 76 -3.98 -9.21 1.47
N ALA A 77 -4.05 -7.92 1.12
CA ALA A 77 -5.22 -7.37 0.46
C ALA A 77 -5.51 -8.07 -0.88
N ALA A 78 -4.48 -8.24 -1.72
CA ALA A 78 -4.62 -8.92 -3.00
C ALA A 78 -5.03 -10.39 -2.84
N ASN A 79 -4.46 -11.10 -1.88
CA ASN A 79 -4.80 -12.50 -1.60
C ASN A 79 -6.21 -12.65 -0.99
N ASN A 80 -6.76 -11.58 -0.43
CA ASN A 80 -8.14 -11.54 0.07
C ASN A 80 -9.14 -11.04 -0.97
N GLY A 81 -8.72 -10.84 -2.21
CA GLY A 81 -9.61 -10.53 -3.31
C GLY A 81 -9.60 -9.09 -3.80
N CYS A 82 -8.71 -8.22 -3.30
CA CYS A 82 -8.55 -6.88 -3.86
C CYS A 82 -7.84 -6.94 -5.21
N PRO A 83 -8.46 -6.53 -6.32
CA PRO A 83 -7.70 -6.25 -7.52
C PRO A 83 -6.73 -5.09 -7.24
N LEU A 84 -5.50 -5.20 -7.72
CA LEU A 84 -4.46 -4.20 -7.49
C LEU A 84 -3.85 -3.76 -8.82
N ARG A 85 -3.75 -2.46 -9.02
CA ARG A 85 -3.13 -1.85 -10.20
C ARG A 85 -2.00 -0.94 -9.73
N ILE A 86 -0.79 -1.24 -10.16
CA ILE A 86 0.40 -0.48 -9.78
C ILE A 86 0.91 0.27 -11.00
N VAL A 87 1.12 1.57 -10.84
CA VAL A 87 1.76 2.41 -11.86
C VAL A 87 2.97 3.07 -11.20
N THR A 88 4.15 2.83 -11.73
CA THR A 88 5.40 3.33 -11.17
C THR A 88 6.42 3.60 -12.28
N ARG A 89 7.59 4.15 -11.95
CA ARG A 89 8.66 4.34 -12.92
C ARG A 89 9.44 3.03 -13.16
N PRO A 90 10.05 2.86 -14.35
CA PRO A 90 10.83 1.66 -14.67
C PRO A 90 12.25 1.68 -14.05
N ASP A 91 12.31 2.01 -12.77
CA ASP A 91 13.56 1.97 -12.00
C ASP A 91 13.75 0.57 -11.41
N THR A 92 15.00 0.13 -11.30
CA THR A 92 15.34 -1.20 -10.79
C THR A 92 14.75 -1.47 -9.41
N ARG A 93 14.77 -0.48 -8.50
CA ARG A 93 14.22 -0.63 -7.15
C ARG A 93 12.71 -0.87 -7.18
N ASN A 94 11.99 -0.17 -8.05
CA ASN A 94 10.55 -0.36 -8.22
C ASN A 94 10.25 -1.75 -8.79
N LYS A 95 11.02 -2.18 -9.77
CA LYS A 95 10.88 -3.52 -10.37
C LYS A 95 11.12 -4.63 -9.34
N VAL A 96 12.13 -4.48 -8.48
CA VAL A 96 12.39 -5.42 -7.40
C VAL A 96 11.24 -5.48 -6.42
N PHE A 97 10.67 -4.32 -6.06
CA PHE A 97 9.48 -4.28 -5.20
C PHE A 97 8.32 -5.07 -5.82
N VAL A 98 8.02 -4.82 -7.09
CA VAL A 98 6.92 -5.50 -7.80
C VAL A 98 7.18 -7.02 -7.86
N GLU A 99 8.40 -7.44 -8.21
CA GLU A 99 8.76 -8.86 -8.27
C GLU A 99 8.58 -9.56 -6.92
N ARG A 100 9.02 -8.91 -5.84
CA ARG A 100 8.86 -9.45 -4.47
C ARG A 100 7.41 -9.51 -4.04
N LEU A 101 6.61 -8.51 -4.43
CA LEU A 101 5.18 -8.52 -4.19
C LEU A 101 4.53 -9.70 -4.89
N LEU A 102 4.81 -9.88 -6.18
CA LEU A 102 4.24 -10.98 -6.97
C LEU A 102 4.59 -12.35 -6.37
N ALA A 103 5.77 -12.50 -5.81
CA ALA A 103 6.20 -13.75 -5.17
C ALA A 103 5.40 -14.09 -3.90
N ARG A 104 4.70 -13.13 -3.32
CA ARG A 104 3.84 -13.32 -2.13
C ARG A 104 2.39 -13.64 -2.46
N LEU A 105 2.02 -13.60 -3.75
CA LEU A 105 0.62 -13.69 -4.17
C LEU A 105 0.20 -15.13 -4.43
N SER A 106 -1.07 -15.41 -4.17
CA SER A 106 -1.71 -16.66 -4.55
C SER A 106 -1.86 -16.74 -6.09
N PRO A 107 -1.98 -17.95 -6.67
CA PRO A 107 -2.05 -18.10 -8.13
C PRO A 107 -3.25 -17.39 -8.79
N ASP A 108 -4.32 -17.17 -8.06
CA ASP A 108 -5.56 -16.55 -8.55
C ASP A 108 -5.65 -15.04 -8.31
N HIS A 109 -4.51 -14.38 -8.03
CA HIS A 109 -4.47 -12.94 -7.80
C HIS A 109 -4.87 -12.15 -9.05
N ASP A 110 -5.38 -10.92 -8.82
CA ASP A 110 -5.67 -9.94 -9.88
C ASP A 110 -4.80 -8.70 -9.67
N VAL A 111 -3.50 -8.87 -9.84
CA VAL A 111 -2.51 -7.79 -9.75
C VAL A 111 -1.91 -7.52 -11.12
N GLN A 112 -2.00 -6.27 -11.55
CA GLN A 112 -1.40 -5.77 -12.79
C GLN A 112 -0.53 -4.57 -12.49
N TYR A 113 0.52 -4.38 -13.28
CA TYR A 113 1.45 -3.26 -13.11
C TYR A 113 1.90 -2.71 -14.46
N THR A 114 2.22 -1.42 -14.46
CA THR A 114 2.67 -0.69 -15.65
C THR A 114 3.76 0.30 -15.25
N TYR A 115 4.75 0.50 -16.11
CA TYR A 115 5.85 1.43 -15.90
C TYR A 115 5.73 2.64 -16.81
N HIS A 116 5.93 3.84 -16.23
CA HIS A 116 5.93 5.12 -16.95
C HIS A 116 7.12 5.98 -16.51
N GLU A 117 8.00 6.34 -17.44
CA GLU A 117 9.24 7.07 -17.13
C GLU A 117 8.99 8.46 -16.56
N ASN A 118 7.94 9.14 -16.99
CA ASN A 118 7.64 10.51 -16.62
C ASN A 118 6.56 10.65 -15.55
N LEU A 119 6.33 9.60 -14.78
CA LEU A 119 5.33 9.59 -13.73
C LEU A 119 5.73 10.52 -12.59
N HIS A 120 4.82 11.42 -12.17
CA HIS A 120 4.99 12.32 -11.04
C HIS A 120 3.88 12.20 -10.00
N ALA A 121 2.74 11.63 -10.34
CA ALA A 121 1.62 11.46 -9.42
C ALA A 121 1.98 10.53 -8.26
N LYS A 122 1.48 10.84 -7.05
CA LYS A 122 1.71 10.09 -5.82
C LYS A 122 0.36 9.84 -5.15
N ASP A 123 -0.37 8.87 -5.67
CA ASP A 123 -1.75 8.62 -5.26
C ASP A 123 -1.96 7.16 -4.88
N MET A 124 -2.82 6.93 -3.88
CA MET A 124 -3.47 5.62 -3.70
C MET A 124 -4.96 5.85 -3.75
N LEU A 125 -5.65 5.11 -4.61
CA LEU A 125 -7.05 5.33 -4.92
C LEU A 125 -7.84 4.03 -4.77
N THR A 126 -8.94 4.11 -4.03
CA THR A 126 -9.98 3.08 -4.03
C THR A 126 -11.33 3.73 -4.31
N LYS A 127 -12.39 2.93 -4.32
CA LYS A 127 -13.75 3.44 -4.52
C LYS A 127 -14.15 4.49 -3.48
N HIS A 128 -13.65 4.37 -2.25
CA HIS A 128 -14.08 5.18 -1.11
C HIS A 128 -13.08 6.23 -0.67
N PHE A 129 -11.81 6.17 -1.13
CA PHE A 129 -10.84 7.18 -0.73
C PHE A 129 -9.81 7.45 -1.82
N LEU A 130 -9.24 8.65 -1.75
CA LEU A 130 -8.09 9.07 -2.52
C LEU A 130 -7.06 9.62 -1.53
N LEU A 131 -5.89 8.96 -1.48
CA LEU A 131 -4.76 9.42 -0.69
C LEU A 131 -3.76 10.08 -1.64
N ARG A 132 -3.59 11.38 -1.50
CA ARG A 132 -2.75 12.19 -2.38
C ARG A 132 -1.79 13.06 -1.56
N GLY A 133 -0.55 13.19 -2.03
CA GLY A 133 0.42 14.01 -1.34
C GLY A 133 1.70 14.19 -2.12
N SER A 134 2.69 14.86 -1.50
CA SER A 134 4.01 15.07 -2.06
C SER A 134 4.99 13.94 -1.71
N MET A 135 4.58 12.99 -0.87
CA MET A 135 5.45 11.91 -0.41
C MET A 135 5.27 10.65 -1.26
N ASN A 136 6.38 10.04 -1.65
CA ASN A 136 6.38 8.73 -2.29
C ASN A 136 6.04 7.63 -1.28
N TYR A 137 5.54 6.51 -1.78
CA TYR A 137 5.28 5.30 -0.97
C TYR A 137 6.59 4.55 -0.78
N THR A 138 7.47 5.14 0.04
CA THR A 138 8.80 4.61 0.32
C THR A 138 9.11 4.75 1.81
N TRP A 139 10.19 4.10 2.25
CA TRP A 139 10.68 4.25 3.61
C TRP A 139 10.99 5.72 3.92
N SER A 140 11.65 6.44 3.01
CA SER A 140 11.94 7.86 3.17
C SER A 140 10.68 8.70 3.32
N GLY A 141 9.66 8.46 2.48
CA GLY A 141 8.38 9.16 2.56
C GLY A 141 7.63 8.92 3.87
N ALA A 142 7.82 7.75 4.49
CA ALA A 142 7.13 7.37 5.73
C ALA A 142 7.90 7.72 7.00
N ASN A 143 9.22 7.93 6.94
CA ASN A 143 10.08 8.01 8.12
C ASN A 143 10.98 9.26 8.22
N LEU A 144 11.00 10.13 7.24
CA LEU A 144 11.77 11.37 7.28
C LEU A 144 11.04 12.53 7.94
#